data_007abc2e253b51108ee4bbac769e613c
#
_entry.id   007abc2e253b51108ee4bbac769e613c
#
_cell.length_a   1.000
_cell.length_b   1.000
_cell.length_c   1.000
_cell.angle_alpha   90.00
_cell.angle_beta   90.00
_cell.angle_gamma   90.00
#
_symmetry.space_group_name_H-M   'P 1'
#
loop_
_entity.id
_entity.type
_entity.pdbx_description
1 polymer ?
#
loop_
_entity_poly.entity_id
_entity_poly.type
_entity_poly.pdbx_seq_one_letter_code
_entity_poly.pdbx_strand_id
1 'polypeptide(L)'
;YFADRPTLPPGCDIRPAPLDNLEPDAPLSHWAQGFGMGHDYLVEYWDEFTPEELDEALGAALMTLTFFSSASLARAYHEEGKAGTSLAQLAGTVLDIFHDALGEYAHLGRAIYQGRCEAGDLSPAPTTGRKVGRNDPCPCGSGSKFKKCCGAT
;
A
#
# COMPACT_ATOMS: atom_id res chain seq x y z
N TYR A 1 10.29 10.78 -7.96
CA TYR A 1 10.29 9.97 -6.71
C TYR A 1 9.00 9.18 -6.50
N PHE A 2 8.08 9.12 -7.48
CA PHE A 2 6.79 8.43 -7.36
C PHE A 2 6.55 7.38 -8.45
N ALA A 3 7.62 6.88 -9.07
CA ALA A 3 7.51 5.97 -10.22
C ALA A 3 7.46 4.48 -9.85
N ASP A 4 7.78 4.10 -8.60
CA ASP A 4 7.82 2.70 -8.22
C ASP A 4 6.44 2.26 -7.71
N ARG A 5 5.88 1.24 -8.36
CA ARG A 5 4.70 0.53 -7.83
C ARG A 5 5.04 0.00 -6.43
N PRO A 6 4.17 0.20 -5.43
CA PRO A 6 4.39 -0.39 -4.13
C PRO A 6 4.43 -1.91 -4.25
N THR A 7 5.32 -2.53 -3.51
CA THR A 7 5.47 -3.98 -3.45
C THR A 7 5.32 -4.45 -2.02
N LEU A 8 4.96 -5.70 -1.85
CA LEU A 8 4.97 -6.32 -0.53
C LEU A 8 6.41 -6.30 0.04
N PRO A 9 6.55 -6.14 1.37
CA PRO A 9 7.86 -6.11 1.99
C PRO A 9 8.58 -7.45 1.86
N PRO A 10 9.92 -7.47 1.92
CA PRO A 10 10.68 -8.71 1.95
C PRO A 10 10.19 -9.66 3.05
N GLY A 11 10.00 -10.93 2.70
CA GLY A 11 9.47 -11.95 3.61
C GLY A 11 7.95 -12.05 3.66
N CYS A 12 7.21 -11.18 2.97
CA CYS A 12 5.78 -11.33 2.77
C CYS A 12 5.52 -12.13 1.49
N ASP A 13 5.79 -13.43 1.55
CA ASP A 13 5.62 -14.32 0.42
C ASP A 13 4.15 -14.79 0.31
N ILE A 14 3.61 -14.75 -0.90
CA ILE A 14 2.27 -15.28 -1.21
C ILE A 14 2.38 -16.79 -1.40
N ARG A 15 1.58 -17.55 -0.64
CA ARG A 15 1.52 -19.02 -0.77
C ARG A 15 0.79 -19.41 -2.06
N PRO A 16 1.23 -20.47 -2.76
CA PRO A 16 0.65 -20.88 -4.05
C PRO A 16 -0.82 -21.28 -3.99
N ALA A 17 -1.24 -21.96 -2.90
CA ALA A 17 -2.66 -22.30 -2.70
C ALA A 17 -3.38 -21.07 -2.11
N PRO A 18 -4.42 -20.54 -2.77
CA PRO A 18 -5.05 -19.28 -2.35
C PRO A 18 -5.53 -19.27 -0.90
N LEU A 19 -6.14 -20.36 -0.43
CA LEU A 19 -6.67 -20.45 0.94
C LEU A 19 -5.58 -20.53 2.02
N ASP A 20 -4.38 -21.00 1.68
CA ASP A 20 -3.27 -21.08 2.63
C ASP A 20 -2.83 -19.67 3.09
N ASN A 21 -3.15 -18.64 2.32
CA ASN A 21 -2.89 -17.25 2.70
C ASN A 21 -3.86 -16.70 3.77
N LEU A 22 -4.92 -17.44 4.11
CA LEU A 22 -5.84 -17.14 5.22
C LEU A 22 -5.41 -17.80 6.54
N GLU A 23 -4.38 -18.65 6.51
CA GLU A 23 -3.87 -19.28 7.72
C GLU A 23 -3.24 -18.24 8.65
N PRO A 24 -3.40 -18.40 10.00
CA PRO A 24 -2.92 -17.40 10.96
C PRO A 24 -1.41 -17.13 10.91
N ASP A 25 -0.63 -18.08 10.40
CA ASP A 25 0.82 -18.00 10.26
C ASP A 25 1.28 -17.54 8.85
N ALA A 26 0.33 -17.26 7.94
CA ALA A 26 0.66 -16.84 6.59
C ALA A 26 1.21 -15.41 6.59
N PRO A 27 2.36 -15.15 5.91
CA PRO A 27 2.93 -13.80 5.84
C PRO A 27 1.95 -12.77 5.26
N LEU A 28 1.16 -13.15 4.25
CA LEU A 28 0.16 -12.27 3.66
C LEU A 28 -0.98 -11.95 4.65
N SER A 29 -1.40 -12.92 5.49
CA SER A 29 -2.40 -12.68 6.53
C SER A 29 -1.90 -11.65 7.55
N HIS A 30 -0.69 -11.78 8.03
CA HIS A 30 -0.09 -10.80 8.95
C HIS A 30 0.02 -9.41 8.31
N TRP A 31 0.43 -9.35 7.04
CA TRP A 31 0.53 -8.09 6.33
C TRP A 31 -0.85 -7.44 6.18
N ALA A 32 -1.87 -8.19 5.76
CA ALA A 32 -3.23 -7.69 5.59
C ALA A 32 -3.85 -7.17 6.90
N GLN A 33 -3.56 -7.85 8.03
CA GLN A 33 -3.97 -7.36 9.36
C GLN A 33 -3.30 -6.03 9.70
N GLY A 34 -1.97 -5.94 9.51
CA GLY A 34 -1.22 -4.71 9.76
C GLY A 34 -1.65 -3.56 8.84
N PHE A 35 -1.96 -3.87 7.58
CA PHE A 35 -2.49 -2.89 6.63
C PHE A 35 -3.85 -2.36 7.09
N GLY A 36 -4.79 -3.24 7.45
CA GLY A 36 -6.12 -2.84 7.97
C GLY A 36 -6.01 -1.96 9.21
N MET A 37 -5.19 -2.35 10.19
CA MET A 37 -4.94 -1.52 11.38
C MET A 37 -4.35 -0.15 11.04
N GLY A 38 -3.46 -0.09 10.05
CA GLY A 38 -2.87 1.17 9.59
C GLY A 38 -3.89 2.07 8.90
N HIS A 39 -4.79 1.48 8.11
CA HIS A 39 -5.91 2.22 7.50
C HIS A 39 -6.87 2.74 8.55
N ASP A 40 -7.31 1.88 9.51
CA ASP A 40 -8.22 2.26 10.58
C ASP A 40 -7.67 3.41 11.44
N TYR A 41 -6.36 3.44 11.65
CA TYR A 41 -5.69 4.55 12.34
C TYR A 41 -5.84 5.88 11.59
N LEU A 42 -5.99 5.86 10.29
CA LEU A 42 -6.12 7.03 9.41
C LEU A 42 -7.54 7.21 8.87
N VAL A 43 -8.52 6.43 9.36
CA VAL A 43 -9.88 6.41 8.79
C VAL A 43 -10.52 7.80 8.74
N GLU A 44 -10.38 8.60 9.81
CA GLU A 44 -10.93 9.96 9.85
C GLU A 44 -10.38 10.86 8.72
N TYR A 45 -9.10 10.68 8.35
CA TYR A 45 -8.50 11.42 7.24
C TYR A 45 -9.00 10.92 5.88
N TRP A 46 -9.19 9.60 5.74
CA TRP A 46 -9.77 9.05 4.53
C TRP A 46 -11.20 9.52 4.34
N ASP A 47 -12.03 9.45 5.37
CA ASP A 47 -13.44 9.87 5.35
C ASP A 47 -13.59 11.37 5.06
N GLU A 48 -12.71 12.20 5.64
CA GLU A 48 -12.76 13.66 5.45
C GLU A 48 -12.29 14.09 4.05
N PHE A 49 -11.30 13.39 3.48
CA PHE A 49 -10.57 13.90 2.31
C PHE A 49 -10.74 13.07 1.04
N THR A 50 -11.39 11.90 1.10
CA THR A 50 -11.69 11.13 -0.10
C THR A 50 -12.88 11.79 -0.83
N PRO A 51 -12.71 12.19 -2.10
CA PRO A 51 -13.83 12.63 -2.91
C PRO A 51 -14.85 11.50 -3.12
N GLU A 52 -16.14 11.82 -3.14
CA GLU A 52 -17.24 10.85 -3.30
C GLU A 52 -17.04 9.96 -4.55
N GLU A 53 -16.48 10.52 -5.62
CA GLU A 53 -16.20 9.80 -6.86
C GLU A 53 -15.14 8.69 -6.72
N LEU A 54 -14.35 8.74 -5.66
CA LEU A 54 -13.27 7.77 -5.37
C LEU A 54 -13.63 6.76 -4.29
N ASP A 55 -14.78 6.90 -3.62
CA ASP A 55 -15.21 6.01 -2.54
C ASP A 55 -15.31 4.55 -2.99
N GLU A 56 -15.87 4.31 -4.17
CA GLU A 56 -16.00 2.96 -4.70
C GLU A 56 -14.62 2.32 -4.98
N ALA A 57 -13.70 3.09 -5.55
CA ALA A 57 -12.34 2.62 -5.84
C ALA A 57 -11.56 2.35 -4.55
N LEU A 58 -11.69 3.22 -3.54
CA LEU A 58 -11.09 3.03 -2.23
C LEU A 58 -11.65 1.79 -1.55
N GLY A 59 -12.99 1.62 -1.54
CA GLY A 59 -13.65 0.46 -0.96
C GLY A 59 -13.23 -0.86 -1.61
N ALA A 60 -13.13 -0.89 -2.94
CA ALA A 60 -12.66 -2.07 -3.67
C ALA A 60 -11.20 -2.41 -3.35
N ALA A 61 -10.32 -1.40 -3.27
CA ALA A 61 -8.94 -1.60 -2.88
C ALA A 61 -8.82 -2.12 -1.45
N LEU A 62 -9.56 -1.54 -0.51
CA LEU A 62 -9.59 -1.96 0.90
C LEU A 62 -10.08 -3.40 1.05
N MET A 63 -11.19 -3.76 0.40
CA MET A 63 -11.72 -5.13 0.41
C MET A 63 -10.66 -6.12 -0.08
N THR A 64 -9.97 -5.80 -1.19
CA THR A 64 -8.92 -6.66 -1.75
C THR A 64 -7.75 -6.81 -0.80
N LEU A 65 -7.24 -5.71 -0.24
CA LEU A 65 -6.04 -5.69 0.60
C LEU A 65 -6.27 -6.26 2.00
N THR A 66 -7.50 -6.20 2.52
CA THR A 66 -7.86 -6.77 3.82
C THR A 66 -8.42 -8.19 3.74
N PHE A 67 -8.71 -8.71 2.55
CA PHE A 67 -9.33 -10.04 2.35
C PHE A 67 -8.63 -11.15 3.13
N PHE A 68 -7.30 -11.15 3.11
CA PHE A 68 -6.49 -12.17 3.78
C PHE A 68 -6.24 -11.91 5.27
N SER A 69 -6.78 -10.84 5.85
CA SER A 69 -6.56 -10.52 7.26
C SER A 69 -7.19 -11.55 8.22
N SER A 70 -8.28 -12.18 7.82
CA SER A 70 -8.88 -13.29 8.57
C SER A 70 -9.80 -14.15 7.71
N ALA A 71 -9.91 -15.44 8.05
CA ALA A 71 -10.84 -16.35 7.39
C ALA A 71 -12.31 -15.96 7.59
N SER A 72 -12.65 -15.29 8.70
CA SER A 72 -14.02 -14.80 8.95
C SER A 72 -14.39 -13.66 8.01
N LEU A 73 -13.48 -12.71 7.80
CA LEU A 73 -13.70 -11.59 6.88
C LEU A 73 -13.81 -12.09 5.43
N ALA A 74 -12.92 -12.99 5.01
CA ALA A 74 -12.97 -13.57 3.68
C ALA A 74 -14.30 -14.29 3.40
N ARG A 75 -14.86 -14.99 4.40
CA ARG A 75 -16.18 -15.62 4.28
C ARG A 75 -17.30 -14.59 4.20
N ALA A 76 -17.25 -13.53 5.00
CA ALA A 76 -18.23 -12.44 4.93
C ALA A 76 -18.28 -11.84 3.52
N TYR A 77 -17.13 -11.49 2.95
CA TYR A 77 -17.06 -10.99 1.57
C TYR A 77 -17.59 -11.99 0.53
N HIS A 78 -17.30 -13.29 0.73
CA HIS A 78 -17.82 -14.34 -0.16
C HIS A 78 -19.35 -14.47 -0.09
N GLU A 79 -19.93 -14.36 1.11
CA GLU A 79 -21.38 -14.43 1.32
C GLU A 79 -22.11 -13.20 0.74
N GLU A 80 -21.53 -12.02 0.89
CA GLU A 80 -22.08 -10.78 0.31
C GLU A 80 -22.04 -10.77 -1.21
N GLY A 81 -21.00 -11.34 -1.81
CA GLY A 81 -20.78 -11.33 -3.25
C GLY A 81 -21.78 -12.15 -4.06
N LYS A 82 -22.67 -12.95 -3.43
CA LYS A 82 -23.75 -13.78 -4.04
C LYS A 82 -23.32 -14.56 -5.30
N ALA A 83 -22.05 -14.68 -5.56
CA ALA A 83 -21.54 -15.38 -6.73
C ALA A 83 -21.55 -16.90 -6.45
N GLY A 84 -21.98 -17.69 -7.41
CA GLY A 84 -21.90 -19.17 -7.35
C GLY A 84 -20.46 -19.70 -7.43
N THR A 85 -19.47 -18.91 -6.96
CA THR A 85 -18.04 -19.23 -6.90
C THR A 85 -17.70 -19.78 -5.53
N SER A 86 -16.71 -20.66 -5.45
CA SER A 86 -16.20 -21.11 -4.16
C SER A 86 -15.29 -20.05 -3.50
N LEU A 87 -15.12 -20.11 -2.18
CA LEU A 87 -14.18 -19.24 -1.46
C LEU A 87 -12.75 -19.34 -2.03
N ALA A 88 -12.33 -20.54 -2.46
CA ALA A 88 -11.02 -20.74 -3.08
C ALA A 88 -10.89 -20.00 -4.43
N GLN A 89 -11.95 -20.00 -5.23
CA GLN A 89 -11.97 -19.26 -6.50
C GLN A 89 -11.93 -17.74 -6.24
N LEU A 90 -12.73 -17.26 -5.27
CA LEU A 90 -12.69 -15.85 -4.88
C LEU A 90 -11.29 -15.45 -4.37
N ALA A 91 -10.69 -16.26 -3.48
CA ALA A 91 -9.35 -15.99 -2.99
C ALA A 91 -8.30 -15.96 -4.12
N GLY A 92 -8.42 -16.83 -5.12
CA GLY A 92 -7.58 -16.81 -6.31
C GLY A 92 -7.72 -15.50 -7.09
N THR A 93 -8.97 -15.09 -7.36
CA THR A 93 -9.26 -13.81 -8.04
C THR A 93 -8.69 -12.62 -7.28
N VAL A 94 -8.83 -12.61 -5.95
CA VAL A 94 -8.28 -11.54 -5.11
C VAL A 94 -6.75 -11.51 -5.19
N LEU A 95 -6.07 -12.67 -5.22
CA LEU A 95 -4.61 -12.72 -5.39
C LEU A 95 -4.18 -12.15 -6.75
N ASP A 96 -4.93 -12.45 -7.82
CA ASP A 96 -4.60 -11.98 -9.17
C ASP A 96 -4.59 -10.44 -9.26
N ILE A 97 -5.50 -9.77 -8.53
CA ILE A 97 -5.62 -8.31 -8.53
C ILE A 97 -4.91 -7.62 -7.36
N PHE A 98 -4.29 -8.38 -6.44
CA PHE A 98 -3.77 -7.85 -5.17
C PHE A 98 -2.73 -6.74 -5.36
N HIS A 99 -1.79 -6.94 -6.28
CA HIS A 99 -0.75 -5.94 -6.54
C HIS A 99 -1.29 -4.69 -7.24
N ASP A 100 -2.31 -4.83 -8.06
CA ASP A 100 -2.96 -3.69 -8.70
C ASP A 100 -3.75 -2.89 -7.66
N ALA A 101 -4.48 -3.55 -6.76
CA ALA A 101 -5.18 -2.90 -5.64
C ALA A 101 -4.21 -2.17 -4.70
N LEU A 102 -3.02 -2.74 -4.42
CA LEU A 102 -1.98 -2.07 -3.64
C LEU A 102 -1.48 -0.81 -4.35
N GLY A 103 -1.30 -0.88 -5.67
CA GLY A 103 -0.95 0.25 -6.52
C GLY A 103 -2.01 1.35 -6.48
N GLU A 104 -3.26 0.97 -6.62
CA GLU A 104 -4.42 1.87 -6.61
C GLU A 104 -4.57 2.58 -5.27
N TYR A 105 -4.57 1.84 -4.16
CA TYR A 105 -4.64 2.43 -2.82
C TYR A 105 -3.53 3.48 -2.59
N ALA A 106 -2.30 3.16 -2.96
CA ALA A 106 -1.19 4.08 -2.84
C ALA A 106 -1.32 5.30 -3.79
N HIS A 107 -1.92 5.11 -4.96
CA HIS A 107 -2.21 6.20 -5.91
C HIS A 107 -3.26 7.15 -5.34
N LEU A 108 -4.37 6.62 -4.83
CA LEU A 108 -5.44 7.40 -4.19
C LEU A 108 -4.90 8.25 -3.04
N GLY A 109 -4.15 7.65 -2.12
CA GLY A 109 -3.56 8.39 -1.00
C GLY A 109 -2.62 9.50 -1.44
N ARG A 110 -1.82 9.28 -2.50
CA ARG A 110 -0.95 10.33 -3.05
C ARG A 110 -1.74 11.44 -3.74
N ALA A 111 -2.79 11.10 -4.48
CA ALA A 111 -3.62 12.08 -5.17
C ALA A 111 -4.36 12.98 -4.17
N ILE A 112 -4.93 12.41 -3.10
CA ILE A 112 -5.57 13.16 -2.01
C ILE A 112 -4.55 14.09 -1.34
N TYR A 113 -3.38 13.57 -0.96
CA TYR A 113 -2.31 14.37 -0.34
C TYR A 113 -1.87 15.52 -1.22
N GLN A 114 -1.66 15.27 -2.52
CA GLN A 114 -1.26 16.30 -3.47
C GLN A 114 -2.34 17.37 -3.63
N GLY A 115 -3.60 16.98 -3.78
CA GLY A 115 -4.72 17.93 -3.86
C GLY A 115 -4.81 18.84 -2.63
N ARG A 116 -4.57 18.28 -1.42
CA ARG A 116 -4.54 19.05 -0.17
C ARG A 116 -3.37 20.03 -0.10
N CYS A 117 -2.20 19.64 -0.61
CA CYS A 117 -1.05 20.56 -0.71
C CYS A 117 -1.34 21.71 -1.68
N GLU A 118 -1.97 21.43 -2.82
CA GLU A 118 -2.34 22.43 -3.82
C GLU A 118 -3.43 23.39 -3.31
N ALA A 119 -4.36 22.89 -2.48
CA ALA A 119 -5.36 23.71 -1.80
C ALA A 119 -4.78 24.57 -0.67
N GLY A 120 -3.53 24.33 -0.26
CA GLY A 120 -2.86 25.05 0.81
C GLY A 120 -3.21 24.55 2.23
N ASP A 121 -3.94 23.44 2.36
CA ASP A 121 -4.36 22.87 3.63
C ASP A 121 -3.23 22.08 4.31
N LEU A 122 -2.31 21.55 3.49
CA LEU A 122 -1.13 20.84 3.96
C LEU A 122 0.14 21.50 3.38
N SER A 123 1.14 21.66 4.21
CA SER A 123 2.47 21.96 3.70
C SER A 123 3.06 20.70 3.07
N PRO A 124 3.67 20.77 1.87
CA PRO A 124 4.38 19.65 1.31
C PRO A 124 5.33 19.06 2.36
N ALA A 125 5.31 17.74 2.51
CA ALA A 125 6.24 17.08 3.43
C ALA A 125 7.65 17.59 3.14
N PRO A 126 8.41 17.98 4.15
CA PRO A 126 9.77 18.43 3.93
C PRO A 126 10.46 17.30 3.14
N THR A 127 10.87 17.62 1.91
CA THR A 127 11.73 16.69 1.18
C THR A 127 12.92 16.43 2.11
N THR A 128 12.97 15.27 2.71
CA THR A 128 14.08 14.83 3.55
C THR A 128 15.31 14.53 2.69
N GLY A 129 15.51 15.33 1.67
CA GLY A 129 16.79 15.57 1.09
C GLY A 129 17.61 16.31 2.14
N ARG A 130 18.10 15.57 3.16
CA ARG A 130 19.25 16.05 3.92
C ARG A 130 20.21 16.59 2.89
N LYS A 131 20.39 17.95 2.87
CA LYS A 131 21.36 18.55 1.98
C LYS A 131 22.70 17.87 2.28
N VAL A 132 23.10 16.99 1.37
CA VAL A 132 24.36 16.25 1.53
C VAL A 132 25.46 17.31 1.50
N GLY A 133 26.14 17.45 2.62
CA GLY A 133 27.27 18.38 2.73
C GLY A 133 28.38 17.97 1.77
N ARG A 134 29.12 18.90 1.21
CA ARG A 134 30.23 18.62 0.28
C ARG A 134 31.18 17.55 0.79
N ASN A 135 31.35 17.42 2.10
CA ASN A 135 32.28 16.48 2.74
C ASN A 135 31.61 15.20 3.27
N ASP A 136 30.28 15.10 3.20
CA ASP A 136 29.56 13.90 3.65
C ASP A 136 29.84 12.69 2.71
N PRO A 137 29.68 11.45 3.20
CA PRO A 137 29.71 10.27 2.35
C PRO A 137 28.69 10.40 1.21
N CYS A 138 29.07 10.06 -0.01
CA CYS A 138 28.17 10.14 -1.14
C CYS A 138 27.00 9.15 -0.99
N PRO A 139 25.73 9.59 -1.16
CA PRO A 139 24.57 8.73 -1.02
C PRO A 139 24.50 7.62 -2.10
N CYS A 140 25.31 7.68 -3.15
CA CYS A 140 25.39 6.63 -4.15
C CYS A 140 26.09 5.33 -3.67
N GLY A 141 26.58 5.30 -2.42
CA GLY A 141 27.26 4.12 -1.84
C GLY A 141 28.71 3.93 -2.27
N SER A 142 29.31 4.86 -3.02
CA SER A 142 30.72 4.76 -3.52
C SER A 142 31.77 4.86 -2.43
N GLY A 143 31.41 5.18 -1.18
CA GLY A 143 32.35 5.46 -0.08
C GLY A 143 33.15 6.76 -0.22
N SER A 144 33.03 7.47 -1.33
CA SER A 144 33.69 8.75 -1.59
C SER A 144 32.92 9.93 -1.01
N LYS A 145 33.59 11.04 -0.71
CA LYS A 145 32.91 12.29 -0.31
C LYS A 145 32.06 12.82 -1.46
N PHE A 146 30.88 13.38 -1.16
CA PHE A 146 29.92 13.87 -2.16
C PHE A 146 30.57 14.79 -3.20
N LYS A 147 31.41 15.74 -2.78
CA LYS A 147 32.13 16.66 -3.69
C LYS A 147 33.13 15.98 -4.65
N LYS A 148 33.51 14.72 -4.39
CA LYS A 148 34.42 13.96 -5.23
C LYS A 148 33.74 12.82 -6.01
N CYS A 149 32.39 12.79 -5.95
CA CYS A 149 31.56 11.81 -6.61
C CYS A 149 30.38 12.48 -7.30
N CYS A 150 29.16 12.30 -6.86
CA CYS A 150 27.95 12.85 -7.50
C CYS A 150 27.82 14.38 -7.38
N GLY A 151 28.57 15.00 -6.49
CA GLY A 151 28.65 16.46 -6.35
C GLY A 151 29.89 17.09 -6.98
N ALA A 152 30.65 16.37 -7.80
CA ALA A 152 31.74 16.91 -8.61
C ALA A 152 31.15 17.56 -9.87
N THR A 153 31.01 18.88 -9.86
CA THR A 153 30.73 19.75 -11.02
C THR A 153 32.01 20.45 -11.39
#